data_2c98e03fa1145c149268621952daa624
#
_entry.id   2c98e03fa1145c149268621952daa624
#
_cell.length_a   1.000
_cell.length_b   1.000
_cell.length_c   1.000
_cell.angle_alpha   90.00
_cell.angle_beta   90.00
_cell.angle_gamma   90.00
#
_symmetry.space_group_name_H-M   'P 1'
#
loop_
_entity.id
_entity.type
_entity.pdbx_description
1 polymer ?
#
loop_
_entity_poly.entity_id
_entity_poly.type
_entity_poly.pdbx_seq_one_letter_code
_entity_poly.pdbx_strand_id
1 'polypeptide(L)'
;ILARVIRRELPMKIHAHRADDILTAIRICREFKLRYTLDHCTEGYLITDKLKEALSEDCEGIIVGPLLSERSKIELKNLSFKAPGVLEQAGIEYAMMTDHPVTPEQYLPICTAIAVREGASEEGALKAITINAAKITGIADRVGSIEVGKDADIAVFSGHPFDFRSRCVLTLVNGKVAHEEH
;
A
#
# COMPACT_ATOMS: atom_id res chain seq x y z
N ILE A 1 -12.21 0.74 -21.70
CA ILE A 1 -11.78 0.99 -20.31
C ILE A 1 -11.95 2.46 -19.96
N LEU A 2 -11.38 3.43 -20.71
CA LEU A 2 -11.44 4.86 -20.39
C LEU A 2 -12.86 5.40 -20.14
N ALA A 3 -13.85 5.00 -20.94
CA ALA A 3 -15.24 5.38 -20.74
C ALA A 3 -15.80 4.96 -19.36
N ARG A 4 -15.35 3.80 -18.82
CA ARG A 4 -15.75 3.35 -17.49
C ARG A 4 -15.09 4.19 -16.37
N VAL A 5 -13.85 4.62 -16.59
CA VAL A 5 -13.13 5.52 -15.67
C VAL A 5 -13.84 6.89 -15.63
N ILE A 6 -14.13 7.47 -16.79
CA ILE A 6 -14.86 8.76 -16.88
C ILE A 6 -16.25 8.69 -16.26
N ARG A 7 -16.96 7.55 -16.39
CA ARG A 7 -18.24 7.31 -15.72
C ARG A 7 -18.10 6.94 -14.25
N ARG A 8 -16.87 6.96 -13.69
CA ARG A 8 -16.57 6.65 -12.29
C ARG A 8 -16.91 5.21 -11.86
N GLU A 9 -17.03 4.29 -12.81
CA GLU A 9 -17.27 2.86 -12.56
C GLU A 9 -16.01 2.14 -12.09
N LEU A 10 -14.84 2.65 -12.47
CA LEU A 10 -13.52 2.14 -12.11
C LEU A 10 -12.62 3.28 -11.64
N PRO A 11 -11.86 3.10 -10.57
CA PRO A 11 -10.79 4.04 -10.21
C PRO A 11 -9.60 3.90 -11.17
N MET A 12 -8.89 5.00 -11.40
CA MET A 12 -7.57 4.99 -12.03
C MET A 12 -6.50 4.58 -11.02
N LYS A 13 -5.56 3.76 -11.46
CA LYS A 13 -4.31 3.48 -10.74
C LYS A 13 -3.22 4.36 -11.31
N ILE A 14 -2.74 5.32 -10.53
CA ILE A 14 -1.82 6.35 -11.03
C ILE A 14 -0.44 6.15 -10.42
N HIS A 15 0.49 5.73 -11.27
CA HIS A 15 1.89 5.61 -10.95
C HIS A 15 2.53 7.01 -10.93
N ALA A 16 3.01 7.46 -9.77
CA ALA A 16 3.72 8.73 -9.63
C ALA A 16 4.70 8.69 -8.45
N HIS A 17 5.92 9.16 -8.66
CA HIS A 17 6.97 9.18 -7.65
C HIS A 17 7.20 10.57 -7.06
N ARG A 18 7.41 11.56 -7.92
CA ARG A 18 7.80 12.91 -7.53
C ARG A 18 6.62 13.73 -7.03
N ALA A 19 6.88 14.63 -6.10
CA ALA A 19 5.84 15.51 -5.55
C ALA A 19 5.12 16.33 -6.62
N ASP A 20 5.85 16.85 -7.60
CA ASP A 20 5.29 17.63 -8.73
C ASP A 20 4.42 16.77 -9.66
N ASP A 21 4.81 15.51 -9.91
CA ASP A 21 4.02 14.56 -10.70
C ASP A 21 2.76 14.12 -9.95
N ILE A 22 2.88 13.86 -8.64
CA ILE A 22 1.74 13.55 -7.78
C ILE A 22 0.72 14.69 -7.78
N LEU A 23 1.18 15.94 -7.60
CA LEU A 23 0.31 17.12 -7.65
C LEU A 23 -0.33 17.32 -9.02
N THR A 24 0.40 17.01 -10.08
CA THR A 24 -0.13 17.04 -11.46
C THR A 24 -1.23 15.98 -11.64
N ALA A 25 -1.02 14.76 -11.16
CA ALA A 25 -2.00 13.70 -11.19
C ALA A 25 -3.28 14.09 -10.43
N ILE A 26 -3.14 14.61 -9.21
CA ILE A 26 -4.26 15.12 -8.40
C ILE A 26 -5.04 16.20 -9.17
N ARG A 27 -4.33 17.17 -9.76
CA ARG A 27 -4.97 18.25 -10.54
C ARG A 27 -5.78 17.69 -11.71
N ILE A 28 -5.22 16.76 -12.48
CA ILE A 28 -5.90 16.13 -13.61
C ILE A 28 -7.13 15.37 -13.13
N CYS A 29 -7.01 14.59 -12.06
CA CYS A 29 -8.13 13.83 -11.52
C CYS A 29 -9.26 14.73 -11.03
N ARG A 30 -8.96 15.86 -10.41
CA ARG A 30 -9.95 16.87 -10.02
C ARG A 30 -10.65 17.48 -11.23
N GLU A 31 -9.89 17.87 -12.27
CA GLU A 31 -10.43 18.46 -13.50
C GLU A 31 -11.44 17.53 -14.18
N PHE A 32 -11.15 16.23 -14.24
CA PHE A 32 -12.02 15.23 -14.87
C PHE A 32 -12.94 14.49 -13.88
N LYS A 33 -12.93 14.86 -12.60
CA LYS A 33 -13.70 14.22 -11.50
C LYS A 33 -13.52 12.70 -11.46
N LEU A 34 -12.30 12.24 -11.58
CA LEU A 34 -11.95 10.81 -11.59
C LEU A 34 -11.80 10.26 -10.17
N ARG A 35 -12.26 9.04 -9.96
CA ARG A 35 -11.84 8.22 -8.82
C ARG A 35 -10.47 7.65 -9.10
N TYR A 36 -9.56 7.64 -8.12
CA TYR A 36 -8.18 7.19 -8.35
C TYR A 36 -7.46 6.76 -7.08
N THR A 37 -6.37 6.01 -7.25
CA THR A 37 -5.34 5.79 -6.24
C THR A 37 -4.01 6.35 -6.71
N LEU A 38 -3.14 6.71 -5.76
CA LEU A 38 -1.77 7.12 -6.04
C LEU A 38 -0.84 5.96 -5.70
N ASP A 39 -0.25 5.37 -6.72
CA ASP A 39 0.64 4.22 -6.59
C ASP A 39 2.10 4.70 -6.58
N HIS A 40 2.96 4.06 -5.77
CA HIS A 40 4.30 4.44 -5.35
C HIS A 40 4.33 5.64 -4.40
N CYS A 41 3.82 6.78 -4.80
CA CYS A 41 3.73 8.00 -4.00
C CYS A 41 5.03 8.31 -3.23
N THR A 42 6.19 8.10 -3.88
CA THR A 42 7.53 8.07 -3.26
C THR A 42 7.87 9.35 -2.49
N GLU A 43 7.53 10.50 -3.05
CA GLU A 43 7.71 11.82 -2.41
C GLU A 43 6.44 12.32 -1.71
N GLY A 44 5.41 11.49 -1.57
CA GLY A 44 4.15 11.87 -0.91
C GLY A 44 4.34 12.38 0.53
N TYR A 45 5.35 11.86 1.22
CA TYR A 45 5.68 12.30 2.58
C TYR A 45 6.14 13.77 2.66
N LEU A 46 6.52 14.39 1.55
CA LEU A 46 6.88 15.81 1.46
C LEU A 46 5.66 16.74 1.29
N ILE A 47 4.50 16.17 0.94
CA ILE A 47 3.28 16.92 0.57
C ILE A 47 2.03 16.39 1.28
N THR A 48 2.17 15.97 2.54
CA THR A 48 1.10 15.31 3.31
C THR A 48 -0.20 16.11 3.36
N ASP A 49 -0.14 17.44 3.47
CA ASP A 49 -1.35 18.28 3.48
C ASP A 49 -2.13 18.19 2.16
N LYS A 50 -1.43 18.14 1.05
CA LYS A 50 -2.05 17.99 -0.28
C LYS A 50 -2.62 16.58 -0.48
N LEU A 51 -1.99 15.57 0.08
CA LEU A 51 -2.54 14.22 0.08
C LEU A 51 -3.80 14.12 0.91
N LYS A 52 -3.88 14.78 2.08
CA LYS A 52 -5.11 14.83 2.90
C LYS A 52 -6.25 15.50 2.14
N GLU A 53 -5.98 16.62 1.46
CA GLU A 53 -6.98 17.28 0.61
C GLU A 53 -7.50 16.31 -0.46
N ALA A 54 -6.61 15.58 -1.15
CA ALA A 54 -6.97 14.63 -2.19
C ALA A 54 -7.79 13.45 -1.65
N LEU A 55 -7.42 12.90 -0.48
CA LEU A 55 -8.14 11.80 0.19
C LEU A 55 -9.52 12.21 0.69
N SER A 56 -9.76 13.49 0.96
CA SER A 56 -11.09 14.01 1.31
C SER A 56 -12.01 14.22 0.11
N GLU A 57 -11.51 14.00 -1.09
CA GLU A 57 -12.21 14.14 -2.36
C GLU A 57 -12.40 12.77 -3.04
N ASP A 58 -11.74 12.58 -4.19
CA ASP A 58 -11.88 11.42 -5.07
C ASP A 58 -10.67 10.45 -5.06
N CYS A 59 -9.64 10.73 -4.25
CA CYS A 59 -8.51 9.82 -4.03
C CYS A 59 -8.93 8.71 -3.07
N GLU A 60 -8.97 7.47 -3.54
CA GLU A 60 -9.41 6.32 -2.75
C GLU A 60 -8.31 5.70 -1.89
N GLY A 61 -7.07 6.11 -2.11
CA GLY A 61 -5.96 5.65 -1.28
C GLY A 61 -4.58 5.88 -1.88
N ILE A 62 -3.61 5.65 -1.02
CA ILE A 62 -2.19 5.83 -1.30
C ILE A 62 -1.50 4.50 -1.10
N ILE A 63 -0.71 4.09 -2.08
CA ILE A 63 0.09 2.86 -2.02
C ILE A 63 1.56 3.25 -2.08
N VAL A 64 2.34 2.84 -1.10
CA VAL A 64 3.75 3.19 -0.95
C VAL A 64 4.64 1.99 -1.26
N GLY A 65 5.68 2.21 -2.03
CA GLY A 65 6.68 1.19 -2.35
C GLY A 65 7.11 1.17 -3.81
N PRO A 66 8.07 0.30 -4.18
CA PRO A 66 8.82 -0.58 -3.28
C PRO A 66 9.84 0.19 -2.43
N LEU A 67 9.97 -0.17 -1.14
CA LEU A 67 10.98 0.45 -0.28
C LEU A 67 12.38 -0.10 -0.55
N LEU A 68 12.49 -1.42 -0.80
CA LEU A 68 13.73 -2.09 -1.16
C LEU A 68 13.99 -1.97 -2.67
N SER A 69 14.24 -0.76 -3.12
CA SER A 69 14.57 -0.45 -4.50
C SER A 69 15.78 0.47 -4.58
N GLU A 70 16.53 0.34 -5.65
CA GLU A 70 17.63 1.25 -5.95
C GLU A 70 17.10 2.59 -6.46
N ARG A 71 17.85 3.67 -6.15
CA ARG A 71 17.57 5.02 -6.68
C ARG A 71 18.17 5.20 -8.08
N SER A 72 17.95 4.23 -8.96
CA SER A 72 18.52 4.22 -10.31
C SER A 72 17.92 5.27 -11.24
N LYS A 73 16.71 5.75 -10.92
CA LYS A 73 16.01 6.79 -11.67
C LYS A 73 15.95 8.08 -10.87
N ILE A 74 15.99 9.21 -11.56
CA ILE A 74 15.93 10.55 -10.93
C ILE A 74 14.63 10.73 -10.10
N GLU A 75 13.55 10.14 -10.51
CA GLU A 75 12.26 10.17 -9.81
C GLU A 75 12.29 9.47 -8.45
N LEU A 76 13.26 8.57 -8.21
CA LEU A 76 13.48 7.87 -6.95
C LEU A 76 14.50 8.57 -6.03
N LYS A 77 15.00 9.73 -6.40
CA LYS A 77 16.04 10.47 -5.67
C LYS A 77 15.73 10.61 -4.18
N ASN A 78 14.48 10.92 -3.86
CA ASN A 78 14.02 11.16 -2.48
C ASN A 78 13.26 9.95 -1.89
N LEU A 79 13.45 8.74 -2.43
CA LEU A 79 12.93 7.53 -1.81
C LEU A 79 13.43 7.44 -0.37
N SER A 80 12.51 7.25 0.57
CA SER A 80 12.80 7.25 1.99
C SER A 80 12.07 6.14 2.71
N PHE A 81 12.79 5.36 3.51
CA PHE A 81 12.19 4.37 4.41
C PHE A 81 11.32 5.00 5.50
N LYS A 82 11.49 6.31 5.77
CA LYS A 82 10.68 7.06 6.73
C LYS A 82 9.31 7.47 6.17
N ALA A 83 9.12 7.40 4.86
CA ALA A 83 7.89 7.86 4.21
C ALA A 83 6.62 7.26 4.83
N PRO A 84 6.51 5.93 5.09
CA PRO A 84 5.34 5.35 5.74
C PRO A 84 5.04 5.95 7.11
N GLY A 85 6.06 6.10 7.97
CA GLY A 85 5.91 6.69 9.30
C GLY A 85 5.48 8.16 9.27
N VAL A 86 5.99 8.94 8.31
CA VAL A 86 5.57 10.35 8.12
C VAL A 86 4.11 10.43 7.68
N LEU A 87 3.68 9.57 6.76
CA LEU A 87 2.27 9.51 6.35
C LEU A 87 1.36 9.13 7.51
N GLU A 88 1.73 8.13 8.30
CA GLU A 88 0.99 7.71 9.48
C GLU A 88 0.88 8.83 10.52
N GLN A 89 1.98 9.51 10.85
CA GLN A 89 1.99 10.66 11.77
C GLN A 89 1.12 11.82 11.26
N ALA A 90 1.00 11.97 9.96
CA ALA A 90 0.07 12.89 9.34
C ALA A 90 -1.38 12.41 9.38
N GLY A 91 -1.68 11.21 9.89
CA GLY A 91 -3.03 10.63 9.92
C GLY A 91 -3.51 10.12 8.57
N ILE A 92 -2.58 9.77 7.68
CA ILE A 92 -2.89 9.21 6.35
C ILE A 92 -2.78 7.69 6.41
N GLU A 93 -3.89 6.99 6.15
CA GLU A 93 -3.87 5.54 5.91
C GLU A 93 -3.23 5.27 4.54
N TYR A 94 -2.36 4.26 4.48
CA TYR A 94 -1.68 3.83 3.27
C TYR A 94 -1.64 2.31 3.18
N ALA A 95 -1.41 1.79 1.98
CA ALA A 95 -0.99 0.40 1.77
C ALA A 95 0.48 0.36 1.36
N MET A 96 1.11 -0.82 1.54
CA MET A 96 2.46 -1.06 1.06
C MET A 96 2.46 -2.06 -0.09
N MET A 97 3.39 -1.87 -1.02
CA MET A 97 3.62 -2.79 -2.14
C MET A 97 5.10 -3.06 -2.36
N THR A 98 5.38 -4.17 -3.02
CA THR A 98 6.72 -4.56 -3.48
C THR A 98 6.97 -4.20 -4.94
N ASP A 99 5.92 -3.87 -5.69
CA ASP A 99 5.98 -3.68 -7.16
C ASP A 99 6.64 -4.89 -7.85
N HIS A 100 6.17 -6.10 -7.43
CA HIS A 100 6.72 -7.34 -8.00
C HIS A 100 6.78 -7.28 -9.53
N PRO A 101 7.91 -7.63 -10.17
CA PRO A 101 9.09 -8.31 -9.62
C PRO A 101 10.25 -7.40 -9.17
N VAL A 102 10.04 -6.08 -9.03
CA VAL A 102 11.10 -5.14 -8.57
C VAL A 102 11.66 -5.60 -7.22
N THR A 103 10.77 -5.80 -6.25
CA THR A 103 11.06 -6.57 -5.05
C THR A 103 10.14 -7.80 -5.07
N PRO A 104 10.66 -9.03 -4.92
CA PRO A 104 9.79 -10.20 -4.89
C PRO A 104 8.74 -10.10 -3.77
N GLU A 105 7.49 -10.48 -4.07
CA GLU A 105 6.34 -10.24 -3.19
C GLU A 105 6.44 -10.88 -1.81
N GLN A 106 7.14 -12.02 -1.69
CA GLN A 106 7.40 -12.69 -0.42
C GLN A 106 8.19 -11.81 0.58
N TYR A 107 8.85 -10.75 0.12
CA TYR A 107 9.59 -9.80 0.95
C TYR A 107 8.75 -8.59 1.40
N LEU A 108 7.45 -8.59 1.14
CA LEU A 108 6.55 -7.53 1.63
C LEU A 108 6.62 -7.36 3.15
N PRO A 109 6.62 -8.42 3.99
CA PRO A 109 6.80 -8.28 5.44
C PRO A 109 8.14 -7.63 5.82
N ILE A 110 9.22 -7.93 5.11
CA ILE A 110 10.55 -7.34 5.36
C ILE A 110 10.56 -5.85 4.99
N CYS A 111 9.98 -5.47 3.85
CA CYS A 111 9.82 -4.06 3.47
C CYS A 111 9.04 -3.29 4.55
N THR A 112 8.01 -3.92 5.09
CA THR A 112 7.16 -3.36 6.14
C THR A 112 7.90 -3.25 7.47
N ALA A 113 8.70 -4.25 7.84
CA ALA A 113 9.56 -4.22 9.03
C ALA A 113 10.57 -3.06 8.98
N ILE A 114 11.11 -2.75 7.81
CA ILE A 114 11.99 -1.59 7.61
C ILE A 114 11.23 -0.29 7.87
N ALA A 115 9.99 -0.16 7.40
CA ALA A 115 9.16 1.01 7.68
C ALA A 115 8.93 1.19 9.20
N VAL A 116 8.69 0.11 9.94
CA VAL A 116 8.56 0.12 11.41
C VAL A 116 9.86 0.59 12.06
N ARG A 117 11.00 0.04 11.67
CA ARG A 117 12.31 0.48 12.17
C ARG A 117 12.55 1.98 11.97
N GLU A 118 12.02 2.55 10.89
CA GLU A 118 12.21 3.95 10.50
C GLU A 118 11.06 4.87 10.98
N GLY A 119 10.15 4.37 11.82
CA GLY A 119 9.21 5.21 12.56
C GLY A 119 7.72 5.03 12.26
N ALA A 120 7.33 4.07 11.42
CA ALA A 120 5.94 3.64 11.34
C ALA A 120 5.58 2.81 12.59
N SER A 121 4.31 2.82 13.03
CA SER A 121 3.87 1.93 14.09
C SER A 121 3.75 0.49 13.56
N GLU A 122 3.94 -0.47 14.47
CA GLU A 122 3.79 -1.90 14.13
C GLU A 122 2.35 -2.23 13.70
N GLU A 123 1.38 -1.63 14.37
CA GLU A 123 -0.04 -1.78 14.04
C GLU A 123 -0.38 -1.15 12.68
N GLY A 124 0.06 0.08 12.43
CA GLY A 124 -0.15 0.78 11.15
C GLY A 124 0.49 0.03 9.98
N ALA A 125 1.69 -0.45 10.19
CA ALA A 125 2.43 -1.24 9.21
C ALA A 125 1.75 -2.58 8.91
N LEU A 126 1.21 -3.27 9.91
CA LEU A 126 0.43 -4.50 9.70
C LEU A 126 -0.86 -4.21 8.93
N LYS A 127 -1.58 -3.14 9.28
CA LYS A 127 -2.76 -2.69 8.52
C LYS A 127 -2.43 -2.35 7.07
N ALA A 128 -1.26 -1.77 6.81
CA ALA A 128 -0.84 -1.37 5.47
C ALA A 128 -0.66 -2.55 4.49
N ILE A 129 -0.36 -3.75 5.00
CA ILE A 129 -0.24 -4.97 4.19
C ILE A 129 -1.45 -5.91 4.31
N THR A 130 -2.50 -5.47 5.00
CA THR A 130 -3.72 -6.26 5.20
C THR A 130 -4.97 -5.42 4.89
N ILE A 131 -5.65 -4.92 5.91
CA ILE A 131 -6.97 -4.25 5.76
C ILE A 131 -6.90 -2.95 4.94
N ASN A 132 -5.84 -2.15 5.05
CA ASN A 132 -5.74 -0.93 4.25
C ASN A 132 -5.56 -1.27 2.76
N ALA A 133 -4.73 -2.28 2.44
CA ALA A 133 -4.59 -2.77 1.07
C ALA A 133 -5.94 -3.27 0.52
N ALA A 134 -6.70 -4.01 1.32
CA ALA A 134 -8.02 -4.49 0.96
C ALA A 134 -9.04 -3.35 0.73
N LYS A 135 -9.02 -2.30 1.58
CA LYS A 135 -9.85 -1.09 1.40
C LYS A 135 -9.53 -0.38 0.08
N ILE A 136 -8.24 -0.11 -0.16
CA ILE A 136 -7.78 0.65 -1.34
C ILE A 136 -8.04 -0.11 -2.65
N THR A 137 -8.06 -1.44 -2.58
CA THR A 137 -8.39 -2.28 -3.75
C THR A 137 -9.88 -2.61 -3.87
N GLY A 138 -10.71 -2.19 -2.90
CA GLY A 138 -12.16 -2.35 -2.94
C GLY A 138 -12.65 -3.77 -2.63
N ILE A 139 -11.89 -4.54 -1.84
CA ILE A 139 -12.22 -5.93 -1.47
C ILE A 139 -12.24 -6.16 0.05
N ALA A 140 -12.32 -5.09 0.84
CA ALA A 140 -12.26 -5.17 2.30
C ALA A 140 -13.48 -5.83 2.94
N ASP A 141 -14.57 -5.96 2.21
CA ASP A 141 -15.75 -6.73 2.59
C ASP A 141 -15.49 -8.25 2.61
N ARG A 142 -14.47 -8.70 1.87
CA ARG A 142 -14.13 -10.12 1.73
C ARG A 142 -12.86 -10.53 2.47
N VAL A 143 -11.82 -9.67 2.48
CA VAL A 143 -10.48 -10.01 2.98
C VAL A 143 -9.85 -8.86 3.76
N GLY A 144 -8.64 -9.06 4.28
CA GLY A 144 -7.83 -8.04 4.94
C GLY A 144 -7.97 -7.99 6.45
N SER A 145 -8.93 -8.70 7.03
CA SER A 145 -9.09 -8.88 8.48
C SER A 145 -9.71 -10.24 8.80
N ILE A 146 -9.47 -10.73 10.02
CA ILE A 146 -10.05 -11.98 10.51
C ILE A 146 -11.38 -11.63 11.18
N GLU A 147 -12.46 -11.75 10.41
CA GLU A 147 -13.82 -11.45 10.85
C GLU A 147 -14.79 -12.51 10.33
N VAL A 148 -15.88 -12.72 11.09
CA VAL A 148 -16.94 -13.66 10.66
C VAL A 148 -17.58 -13.16 9.37
N GLY A 149 -17.64 -14.03 8.37
CA GLY A 149 -18.23 -13.74 7.06
C GLY A 149 -17.21 -13.33 5.98
N LYS A 150 -15.95 -13.14 6.36
CA LYS A 150 -14.87 -12.92 5.37
C LYS A 150 -14.25 -14.24 4.90
N ASP A 151 -13.62 -14.18 3.75
CA ASP A 151 -12.85 -15.30 3.20
C ASP A 151 -11.69 -15.62 4.16
N ALA A 152 -11.48 -16.89 4.45
CA ALA A 152 -10.40 -17.32 5.32
C ALA A 152 -9.07 -17.43 4.55
N ASP A 153 -8.55 -16.26 4.13
CA ASP A 153 -7.22 -16.08 3.55
C ASP A 153 -6.28 -15.69 4.68
N ILE A 154 -5.56 -16.68 5.24
CA ILE A 154 -4.82 -16.53 6.49
C ILE A 154 -3.39 -17.04 6.30
N ALA A 155 -2.42 -16.23 6.72
CA ALA A 155 -1.03 -16.64 6.85
C ALA A 155 -0.66 -16.76 8.34
N VAL A 156 -0.07 -17.90 8.72
CA VAL A 156 0.42 -18.16 10.07
C VAL A 156 1.95 -18.17 10.05
N PHE A 157 2.56 -17.43 10.96
CA PHE A 157 4.00 -17.30 11.06
C PHE A 157 4.54 -17.98 12.32
N SER A 158 5.77 -18.47 12.27
CA SER A 158 6.47 -19.07 13.40
C SER A 158 6.81 -18.08 14.53
N GLY A 159 6.69 -16.78 14.27
CA GLY A 159 6.90 -15.66 15.18
C GLY A 159 6.28 -14.41 14.62
N HIS A 160 6.73 -13.23 15.07
CA HIS A 160 6.21 -11.96 14.53
C HIS A 160 6.53 -11.84 13.03
N PRO A 161 5.57 -11.49 12.14
CA PRO A 161 5.79 -11.45 10.69
C PRO A 161 6.87 -10.45 10.26
N PHE A 162 7.19 -9.45 11.09
CA PHE A 162 8.26 -8.48 10.85
C PHE A 162 9.63 -8.89 11.38
N ASP A 163 9.74 -10.00 12.11
CA ASP A 163 11.05 -10.60 12.41
C ASP A 163 11.52 -11.39 11.19
N PHE A 164 12.66 -10.99 10.62
CA PHE A 164 13.20 -11.64 9.41
C PHE A 164 13.52 -13.12 9.60
N ARG A 165 13.59 -13.61 10.85
CA ARG A 165 13.76 -15.03 11.20
C ARG A 165 12.46 -15.81 11.18
N SER A 166 11.32 -15.12 11.22
CA SER A 166 9.99 -15.74 11.14
C SER A 166 9.72 -16.25 9.74
N ARG A 167 9.06 -17.41 9.67
CA ARG A 167 8.64 -18.05 8.42
C ARG A 167 7.13 -18.16 8.40
N CYS A 168 6.54 -18.09 7.22
CA CYS A 168 5.15 -18.48 7.03
C CYS A 168 5.07 -20.00 7.08
N VAL A 169 4.48 -20.56 8.13
CA VAL A 169 4.40 -22.01 8.37
C VAL A 169 3.09 -22.60 7.86
N LEU A 170 2.05 -21.79 7.70
CA LEU A 170 0.76 -22.24 7.14
C LEU A 170 0.11 -21.11 6.36
N THR A 171 -0.40 -21.41 5.18
CA THR A 171 -1.23 -20.50 4.39
C THR A 171 -2.57 -21.16 4.08
N LEU A 172 -3.65 -20.47 4.41
CA LEU A 172 -4.99 -20.82 4.00
C LEU A 172 -5.48 -19.88 2.91
N VAL A 173 -6.15 -20.42 1.90
CA VAL A 173 -6.87 -19.68 0.87
C VAL A 173 -8.29 -20.20 0.82
N ASN A 174 -9.27 -19.35 1.06
CA ASN A 174 -10.69 -19.74 1.22
C ASN A 174 -10.86 -20.88 2.24
N GLY A 175 -10.13 -20.85 3.34
CA GLY A 175 -10.16 -21.86 4.40
C GLY A 175 -9.51 -23.20 4.03
N LYS A 176 -8.88 -23.33 2.87
CA LYS A 176 -8.18 -24.56 2.46
C LYS A 176 -6.67 -24.34 2.60
N VAL A 177 -5.98 -25.36 3.10
CA VAL A 177 -4.52 -25.36 3.19
C VAL A 177 -3.93 -25.26 1.78
N ALA A 178 -3.22 -24.16 1.53
CA ALA A 178 -2.48 -23.92 0.30
C ALA A 178 -0.97 -24.21 0.48
N HIS A 179 -0.44 -24.00 1.70
CA HIS A 179 0.93 -24.30 2.06
C HIS A 179 0.99 -24.69 3.55
N GLU A 180 1.83 -25.65 3.87
CA GLU A 180 2.17 -26.09 5.23
C GLU A 180 3.63 -26.51 5.26
N GLU A 181 4.41 -25.94 6.20
CA GLU A 181 5.80 -26.32 6.44
C GLU A 181 5.82 -27.57 7.33
N HIS A 182 6.52 -28.63 6.91
CA HIS A 182 6.67 -29.91 7.61
C HIS A 182 8.02 -30.00 8.36
#